data_8048c5126a42078e47314af1f8a63a1f
#
_entry.id   8048c5126a42078e47314af1f8a63a1f
#
_cell.length_a   1.000
_cell.length_b   1.000
_cell.length_c   1.000
_cell.angle_alpha   90.00
_cell.angle_beta   90.00
_cell.angle_gamma   90.00
#
_symmetry.space_group_name_H-M   'P 1'
#
loop_
_entity.id
_entity.type
_entity.pdbx_description
1 polymer ?
#
loop_
_entity_poly.entity_id
_entity_poly.type
_entity_poly.pdbx_seq_one_letter_code
_entity_poly.pdbx_strand_id
1 'polypeptide(L)'
;VERYLDALDQEIAGVAKLLGVRKKIAQVHFGGGTPTFLNHSQLRRVVEMIHSCFDVQEDGEWALEANPRVTTNKQLELLYELGFRRISFGVQDLDPAIQKAINRNQTVEQSWRTLETARNLGYKSINMDLIYGLPLQTRQSFRKTLEEVYKMRPDRLAIYSFAYLPGMFKTHKRAIREKDLPSPEEKIAIYLETIRFLAEAGYVMIGMDHYALPTDELALAAKNRTLHRNFMGYTTLHNMAQIGVGVSAISDFGDSYWQNTKEIDQYMNEATEKKLIPRKGMKLDEEDLLRRDLIETLMCHGEISITDFETRYKIEFQDHFSQAWKKLEQFKQEGLVNLSLEKIELTHVG
;
A
#
# COMPACT_ATOMS: atom_id res chain seq x y z
N VAL A 1 7.44 15.84 18.48
CA VAL A 1 6.18 15.75 17.73
C VAL A 1 5.73 17.14 17.32
N GLU A 2 5.52 18.09 18.25
CA GLU A 2 4.97 19.42 17.95
C GLU A 2 5.75 20.13 16.84
N ARG A 3 7.09 20.21 16.93
CA ARG A 3 7.91 20.79 15.88
C ARG A 3 7.71 20.16 14.49
N TYR A 4 7.44 18.85 14.44
CA TYR A 4 7.10 18.15 13.20
C TYR A 4 5.73 18.58 12.67
N LEU A 5 4.74 18.71 13.56
CA LEU A 5 3.42 19.19 13.20
C LEU A 5 3.41 20.64 12.73
N ASP A 6 4.26 21.51 13.34
CA ASP A 6 4.44 22.89 12.86
C ASP A 6 5.04 22.91 11.45
N ALA A 7 6.02 22.05 11.18
CA ALA A 7 6.62 21.90 9.86
C ALA A 7 5.60 21.38 8.83
N LEU A 8 4.79 20.39 9.20
CA LEU A 8 3.73 19.81 8.35
C LEU A 8 2.67 20.87 8.00
N ASP A 9 2.28 21.72 8.97
CA ASP A 9 1.33 22.81 8.75
C ASP A 9 1.88 23.82 7.72
N GLN A 10 3.15 24.22 7.86
CA GLN A 10 3.81 25.12 6.89
C GLN A 10 3.91 24.51 5.50
N GLU A 11 4.18 23.20 5.39
CA GLU A 11 4.20 22.50 4.10
C GLU A 11 2.81 22.46 3.46
N ILE A 12 1.78 22.03 4.21
CA ILE A 12 0.40 21.98 3.73
C ILE A 12 -0.06 23.35 3.22
N ALA A 13 0.19 24.41 3.99
CA ALA A 13 -0.13 25.79 3.60
C ALA A 13 0.67 26.23 2.36
N GLY A 14 1.96 25.87 2.28
CA GLY A 14 2.81 26.15 1.13
C GLY A 14 2.34 25.47 -0.14
N VAL A 15 1.97 24.19 -0.06
CA VAL A 15 1.42 23.42 -1.18
C VAL A 15 0.09 24.02 -1.63
N ALA A 16 -0.82 24.32 -0.71
CA ALA A 16 -2.11 24.94 -1.03
C ALA A 16 -1.93 26.29 -1.76
N LYS A 17 -0.95 27.08 -1.34
CA LYS A 17 -0.61 28.36 -2.00
C LYS A 17 -0.07 28.15 -3.42
N LEU A 18 0.78 27.15 -3.64
CA LEU A 18 1.30 26.82 -4.98
C LEU A 18 0.21 26.37 -5.95
N LEU A 19 -0.79 25.66 -5.46
CA LEU A 19 -1.94 25.22 -6.26
C LEU A 19 -2.86 26.38 -6.67
N GLY A 20 -2.74 27.54 -6.05
CA GLY A 20 -3.38 28.81 -6.40
C GLY A 20 -4.86 28.91 -6.02
N VAL A 21 -5.67 27.90 -6.25
CA VAL A 21 -7.09 27.85 -5.87
C VAL A 21 -7.32 26.73 -4.86
N ARG A 22 -8.33 26.89 -4.00
CA ARG A 22 -8.73 25.83 -3.06
C ARG A 22 -9.13 24.59 -3.85
N LYS A 23 -8.38 23.51 -3.67
CA LYS A 23 -8.58 22.27 -4.39
C LYS A 23 -9.57 21.36 -3.67
N LYS A 24 -10.41 20.69 -4.44
CA LYS A 24 -11.22 19.58 -3.95
C LYS A 24 -10.35 18.34 -3.81
N ILE A 25 -10.46 17.65 -2.69
CA ILE A 25 -9.75 16.42 -2.38
C ILE A 25 -10.75 15.27 -2.30
N ALA A 26 -10.52 14.23 -3.08
CA ALA A 26 -11.32 13.00 -3.07
C ALA A 26 -10.81 11.97 -2.07
N GLN A 27 -9.54 12.03 -1.68
CA GLN A 27 -8.92 11.05 -0.79
C GLN A 27 -7.91 11.70 0.14
N VAL A 28 -7.91 11.28 1.40
CA VAL A 28 -6.89 11.60 2.40
C VAL A 28 -6.38 10.30 3.01
N HIS A 29 -5.06 10.10 3.00
CA HIS A 29 -4.43 8.93 3.58
C HIS A 29 -3.35 9.30 4.58
N PHE A 30 -3.44 8.77 5.79
CA PHE A 30 -2.39 8.87 6.81
C PHE A 30 -1.59 7.58 6.84
N GLY A 31 -0.38 7.63 6.32
CA GLY A 31 0.51 6.48 6.22
C GLY A 31 1.92 6.80 6.69
N GLY A 32 2.79 5.79 6.63
CA GLY A 32 4.20 5.89 7.02
C GLY A 32 4.39 5.98 8.54
N GLY A 33 5.35 5.26 9.08
CA GLY A 33 5.52 5.16 10.52
C GLY A 33 4.29 4.56 11.21
N THR A 34 3.70 5.28 12.15
CA THR A 34 2.47 4.86 12.84
C THR A 34 1.62 6.09 13.17
N PRO A 35 0.63 6.44 12.36
CA PRO A 35 -0.22 7.63 12.58
C PRO A 35 -0.89 7.65 13.96
N THR A 36 -1.26 6.50 14.50
CA THR A 36 -1.85 6.35 15.85
C THR A 36 -0.83 6.52 16.99
N PHE A 37 0.44 6.87 16.68
CA PHE A 37 1.39 7.40 17.67
C PHE A 37 1.00 8.81 18.15
N LEU A 38 0.29 9.57 17.30
CA LEU A 38 -0.22 10.89 17.65
C LEU A 38 -1.33 10.78 18.71
N ASN A 39 -1.33 11.70 19.66
CA ASN A 39 -2.43 11.81 20.63
C ASN A 39 -3.68 12.46 19.99
N HIS A 40 -4.78 12.51 20.75
CA HIS A 40 -6.07 13.00 20.28
C HIS A 40 -6.03 14.45 19.77
N SER A 41 -5.35 15.36 20.45
CA SER A 41 -5.24 16.75 20.04
C SER A 41 -4.38 16.91 18.78
N GLN A 42 -3.34 16.12 18.66
CA GLN A 42 -2.45 16.10 17.49
C GLN A 42 -3.16 15.55 16.25
N LEU A 43 -3.96 14.48 16.39
CA LEU A 43 -4.78 13.94 15.29
C LEU A 43 -5.81 14.98 14.80
N ARG A 44 -6.53 15.65 15.73
CA ARG A 44 -7.44 16.75 15.37
C ARG A 44 -6.70 17.87 14.63
N ARG A 45 -5.57 18.29 15.16
CA ARG A 45 -4.74 19.34 14.56
C ARG A 45 -4.38 19.04 13.11
N VAL A 46 -3.95 17.81 12.78
CA VAL A 46 -3.60 17.44 11.40
C VAL A 46 -4.81 17.48 10.48
N VAL A 47 -5.96 17.02 10.94
CA VAL A 47 -7.20 17.08 10.15
C VAL A 47 -7.64 18.54 9.93
N GLU A 48 -7.53 19.40 10.95
CA GLU A 48 -7.81 20.83 10.85
C GLU A 48 -6.90 21.55 9.87
N MET A 49 -5.60 21.23 9.83
CA MET A 49 -4.64 21.75 8.83
C MET A 49 -5.12 21.44 7.41
N ILE A 50 -5.58 20.23 7.16
CA ILE A 50 -6.08 19.82 5.84
C ILE A 50 -7.35 20.59 5.48
N HIS A 51 -8.32 20.65 6.38
CA HIS A 51 -9.59 21.36 6.14
C HIS A 51 -9.40 22.88 5.99
N SER A 52 -8.38 23.47 6.64
CA SER A 52 -8.09 24.90 6.49
C SER A 52 -7.60 25.27 5.09
N CYS A 53 -6.91 24.33 4.42
CA CYS A 53 -6.24 24.57 3.14
C CYS A 53 -7.00 23.99 1.94
N PHE A 54 -7.76 22.91 2.15
CA PHE A 54 -8.39 22.15 1.09
C PHE A 54 -9.89 21.95 1.33
N ASP A 55 -10.60 21.68 0.24
CA ASP A 55 -12.02 21.36 0.25
C ASP A 55 -12.17 19.84 0.08
N VAL A 56 -12.27 19.12 1.21
CA VAL A 56 -12.43 17.68 1.17
C VAL A 56 -13.86 17.36 0.77
N GLN A 57 -14.04 16.52 -0.25
CA GLN A 57 -15.36 16.11 -0.74
C GLN A 57 -16.14 15.42 0.38
N GLU A 58 -17.44 15.60 0.42
CA GLU A 58 -18.31 15.07 1.46
C GLU A 58 -18.30 13.53 1.50
N ASP A 59 -18.18 12.90 0.31
CA ASP A 59 -18.02 11.46 0.11
C ASP A 59 -16.55 11.03 -0.02
N GLY A 60 -15.61 11.95 0.23
CA GLY A 60 -14.18 11.71 0.13
C GLY A 60 -13.69 10.59 1.04
N GLU A 61 -12.74 9.81 0.56
CA GLU A 61 -12.17 8.70 1.31
C GLU A 61 -11.13 9.19 2.34
N TRP A 62 -11.34 8.85 3.60
CA TRP A 62 -10.36 9.02 4.66
C TRP A 62 -9.87 7.65 5.13
N ALA A 63 -8.57 7.41 4.95
CA ALA A 63 -7.91 6.16 5.28
C ALA A 63 -6.67 6.38 6.17
N LEU A 64 -6.34 5.42 7.01
CA LEU A 64 -5.11 5.46 7.80
C LEU A 64 -4.53 4.07 8.06
N GLU A 65 -3.21 4.07 8.31
CA GLU A 65 -2.48 2.92 8.86
C GLU A 65 -2.44 2.98 10.39
N ALA A 66 -2.64 1.85 11.03
CA ALA A 66 -2.64 1.76 12.49
C ALA A 66 -1.89 0.52 12.99
N ASN A 67 -1.35 0.62 14.19
CA ASN A 67 -0.69 -0.49 14.86
C ASN A 67 -1.57 -0.96 16.04
N PRO A 68 -2.15 -2.17 16.01
CA PRO A 68 -3.05 -2.67 17.05
C PRO A 68 -2.47 -2.64 18.46
N ARG A 69 -1.15 -2.73 18.60
CA ARG A 69 -0.45 -2.69 19.87
C ARG A 69 -0.61 -1.36 20.61
N VAL A 70 -0.62 -0.25 19.87
CA VAL A 70 -0.62 1.10 20.45
C VAL A 70 -1.92 1.86 20.22
N THR A 71 -2.76 1.39 19.31
CA THR A 71 -4.03 2.04 18.99
C THR A 71 -5.07 1.73 20.06
N THR A 72 -5.64 2.77 20.65
CA THR A 72 -6.69 2.68 21.66
C THR A 72 -8.09 2.76 21.04
N ASN A 73 -9.10 2.22 21.75
CA ASN A 73 -10.49 2.34 21.30
C ASN A 73 -10.92 3.81 21.17
N LYS A 74 -10.50 4.68 22.10
CA LYS A 74 -10.78 6.12 22.06
C LYS A 74 -10.15 6.82 20.84
N GLN A 75 -8.98 6.35 20.38
CA GLN A 75 -8.40 6.87 19.12
C GLN A 75 -9.22 6.42 17.92
N LEU A 76 -9.72 5.19 17.89
CA LEU A 76 -10.58 4.70 16.81
C LEU A 76 -11.92 5.48 16.77
N GLU A 77 -12.51 5.75 17.93
CA GLU A 77 -13.71 6.60 18.07
C GLU A 77 -13.45 8.00 17.49
N LEU A 78 -12.37 8.65 17.94
CA LEU A 78 -11.98 9.96 17.48
C LEU A 78 -11.75 10.00 15.96
N LEU A 79 -10.99 9.03 15.42
CA LEU A 79 -10.70 8.95 14.00
C LEU A 79 -11.99 8.77 13.18
N TYR A 80 -12.93 7.98 13.70
CA TYR A 80 -14.24 7.82 13.08
C TYR A 80 -15.04 9.14 13.08
N GLU A 81 -15.03 9.88 14.19
CA GLU A 81 -15.62 11.23 14.30
C GLU A 81 -14.99 12.23 13.31
N LEU A 82 -13.67 12.13 13.08
CA LEU A 82 -12.91 12.95 12.15
C LEU A 82 -13.12 12.58 10.67
N GLY A 83 -13.94 11.58 10.37
CA GLY A 83 -14.28 11.20 9.01
C GLY A 83 -13.56 9.97 8.46
N PHE A 84 -12.60 9.37 9.18
CA PHE A 84 -11.94 8.15 8.74
C PHE A 84 -12.93 6.98 8.65
N ARG A 85 -12.93 6.30 7.50
CA ARG A 85 -13.83 5.17 7.23
C ARG A 85 -13.08 3.92 6.78
N ARG A 86 -11.79 4.05 6.51
CA ARG A 86 -10.91 2.94 6.14
C ARG A 86 -9.72 2.88 7.08
N ILE A 87 -9.33 1.68 7.46
CA ILE A 87 -8.20 1.48 8.35
C ILE A 87 -7.42 0.22 7.95
N SER A 88 -6.09 0.33 7.94
CA SER A 88 -5.19 -0.81 7.80
C SER A 88 -4.50 -1.10 9.12
N PHE A 89 -4.62 -2.32 9.60
CA PHE A 89 -3.94 -2.79 10.80
C PHE A 89 -2.70 -3.60 10.44
N GLY A 90 -1.51 -3.05 10.73
CA GLY A 90 -0.28 -3.79 10.62
C GLY A 90 -0.21 -4.90 11.68
N VAL A 91 -0.54 -6.12 11.33
CA VAL A 91 -0.50 -7.31 12.20
C VAL A 91 0.80 -8.07 12.05
N GLN A 92 1.25 -8.28 10.83
CA GLN A 92 2.46 -8.96 10.35
C GLN A 92 2.40 -10.49 10.53
N ASP A 93 2.24 -10.98 11.74
CA ASP A 93 2.03 -12.37 12.13
C ASP A 93 1.34 -12.42 13.49
N LEU A 94 0.75 -13.56 13.86
CA LEU A 94 0.10 -13.77 15.16
C LEU A 94 0.84 -14.77 16.06
N ASP A 95 1.86 -15.46 15.56
CA ASP A 95 2.69 -16.38 16.35
C ASP A 95 3.58 -15.58 17.34
N PRO A 96 3.52 -15.87 18.66
CA PRO A 96 4.29 -15.14 19.67
C PRO A 96 5.81 -15.22 19.48
N ALA A 97 6.34 -16.34 18.95
CA ALA A 97 7.77 -16.50 18.71
C ALA A 97 8.23 -15.64 17.54
N ILE A 98 7.44 -15.59 16.49
CA ILE A 98 7.68 -14.74 15.30
C ILE A 98 7.55 -13.26 15.68
N GLN A 99 6.50 -12.87 16.41
CA GLN A 99 6.31 -11.52 16.93
C GLN A 99 7.53 -11.05 17.76
N LYS A 100 8.04 -11.91 18.63
CA LYS A 100 9.25 -11.64 19.42
C LYS A 100 10.49 -11.48 18.52
N ALA A 101 10.65 -12.32 17.49
CA ALA A 101 11.78 -12.28 16.57
C ALA A 101 11.84 -10.97 15.77
N ILE A 102 10.69 -10.36 15.47
CA ILE A 102 10.59 -9.05 14.79
C ILE A 102 10.44 -7.87 15.77
N ASN A 103 10.62 -8.10 17.08
CA ASN A 103 10.50 -7.08 18.14
C ASN A 103 9.15 -6.36 18.17
N ARG A 104 8.06 -7.07 17.92
CA ARG A 104 6.73 -6.46 17.83
C ARG A 104 5.86 -6.68 19.06
N ASN A 105 5.86 -7.87 19.65
CA ASN A 105 5.13 -8.23 20.87
C ASN A 105 3.64 -7.82 20.87
N GLN A 106 2.95 -8.07 19.76
CA GLN A 106 1.51 -7.84 19.61
C GLN A 106 0.75 -9.13 19.87
N THR A 107 -0.30 -9.09 20.67
CA THR A 107 -1.12 -10.29 20.94
C THR A 107 -2.29 -10.44 19.96
N VAL A 108 -2.84 -11.65 19.87
CA VAL A 108 -4.04 -11.94 19.09
C VAL A 108 -5.22 -11.11 19.60
N GLU A 109 -5.37 -11.00 20.91
CA GLU A 109 -6.44 -10.24 21.57
C GLU A 109 -6.39 -8.74 21.23
N GLN A 110 -5.18 -8.18 21.13
CA GLN A 110 -5.03 -6.78 20.70
C GLN A 110 -5.53 -6.58 19.26
N SER A 111 -5.23 -7.52 18.36
CA SER A 111 -5.69 -7.48 16.98
C SER A 111 -7.21 -7.65 16.89
N TRP A 112 -7.78 -8.60 17.64
CA TRP A 112 -9.22 -8.79 17.75
C TRP A 112 -9.93 -7.53 18.23
N ARG A 113 -9.48 -6.99 19.38
CA ARG A 113 -10.08 -5.79 19.98
C ARG A 113 -10.11 -4.62 19.01
N THR A 114 -9.01 -4.31 18.33
CA THR A 114 -8.96 -3.17 17.41
C THR A 114 -9.86 -3.37 16.20
N LEU A 115 -9.90 -4.58 15.64
CA LEU A 115 -10.77 -4.91 14.52
C LEU A 115 -12.26 -4.83 14.92
N GLU A 116 -12.65 -5.46 16.04
CA GLU A 116 -14.04 -5.41 16.52
C GLU A 116 -14.49 -3.98 16.84
N THR A 117 -13.62 -3.20 17.48
CA THR A 117 -13.91 -1.79 17.77
C THR A 117 -14.15 -1.02 16.46
N ALA A 118 -13.27 -1.15 15.46
CA ALA A 118 -13.43 -0.48 14.18
C ALA A 118 -14.72 -0.93 13.47
N ARG A 119 -15.04 -2.22 13.50
CA ARG A 119 -16.28 -2.76 12.91
C ARG A 119 -17.52 -2.23 13.58
N ASN A 120 -17.55 -2.21 14.91
CA ASN A 120 -18.69 -1.71 15.71
C ASN A 120 -18.91 -0.21 15.55
N LEU A 121 -17.86 0.55 15.29
CA LEU A 121 -17.93 1.97 14.95
C LEU A 121 -18.45 2.22 13.53
N GLY A 122 -18.42 1.23 12.65
CA GLY A 122 -18.90 1.34 11.27
C GLY A 122 -17.84 1.74 10.25
N TYR A 123 -16.55 1.44 10.50
CA TYR A 123 -15.54 1.53 9.45
C TYR A 123 -15.94 0.67 8.24
N LYS A 124 -15.91 1.26 7.04
CA LYS A 124 -16.41 0.64 5.80
C LYS A 124 -15.49 -0.43 5.23
N SER A 125 -14.19 -0.32 5.50
CA SER A 125 -13.19 -1.30 5.05
C SER A 125 -12.06 -1.38 6.06
N ILE A 126 -11.80 -2.59 6.52
CA ILE A 126 -10.75 -2.92 7.48
C ILE A 126 -9.78 -3.85 6.78
N ASN A 127 -8.54 -3.40 6.61
CA ASN A 127 -7.45 -4.19 6.07
C ASN A 127 -6.56 -4.72 7.18
N MET A 128 -5.99 -5.90 6.99
CA MET A 128 -4.89 -6.42 7.83
C MET A 128 -3.66 -6.68 6.97
N ASP A 129 -2.53 -6.12 7.38
CA ASP A 129 -1.24 -6.38 6.76
C ASP A 129 -0.56 -7.56 7.47
N LEU A 130 -0.20 -8.57 6.69
CA LEU A 130 0.59 -9.72 7.10
C LEU A 130 1.90 -9.76 6.33
N ILE A 131 2.91 -10.45 6.87
CA ILE A 131 4.18 -10.64 6.19
C ILE A 131 4.56 -12.11 6.23
N TYR A 132 4.80 -12.71 5.07
CA TYR A 132 5.37 -14.05 5.01
C TYR A 132 6.87 -14.04 4.73
N GLY A 133 7.55 -15.09 5.17
CA GLY A 133 9.00 -15.17 5.09
C GLY A 133 9.75 -14.50 6.24
N LEU A 134 9.07 -14.22 7.35
CA LEU A 134 9.65 -13.69 8.58
C LEU A 134 10.56 -14.72 9.28
N PRO A 135 11.49 -14.27 10.15
CA PRO A 135 12.32 -15.20 10.95
C PRO A 135 11.46 -16.18 11.76
N LEU A 136 11.88 -17.44 11.82
CA LEU A 136 11.23 -18.57 12.49
C LEU A 136 9.88 -19.00 11.88
N GLN A 137 9.43 -18.35 10.83
CA GLN A 137 8.16 -18.67 10.20
C GLN A 137 8.27 -19.96 9.37
N THR A 138 7.24 -20.79 9.46
CA THR A 138 7.07 -22.00 8.68
C THR A 138 5.71 -22.01 8.01
N ARG A 139 5.50 -22.87 7.01
CA ARG A 139 4.20 -23.06 6.39
C ARG A 139 3.12 -23.37 7.45
N GLN A 140 3.43 -24.21 8.42
CA GLN A 140 2.50 -24.61 9.48
C GLN A 140 2.17 -23.44 10.43
N SER A 141 3.16 -22.65 10.85
CA SER A 141 2.93 -21.49 11.73
C SER A 141 2.12 -20.41 11.03
N PHE A 142 2.45 -20.11 9.76
CA PHE A 142 1.72 -19.10 9.00
C PHE A 142 0.29 -19.53 8.67
N ARG A 143 0.07 -20.84 8.42
CA ARG A 143 -1.30 -21.40 8.29
C ARG A 143 -2.15 -21.10 9.53
N LYS A 144 -1.61 -21.25 10.73
CA LYS A 144 -2.35 -20.91 11.97
C LYS A 144 -2.66 -19.42 12.05
N THR A 145 -1.73 -18.56 11.65
CA THR A 145 -1.98 -17.12 11.54
C THR A 145 -3.13 -16.83 10.57
N LEU A 146 -3.15 -17.46 9.41
CA LEU A 146 -4.25 -17.31 8.43
C LEU A 146 -5.60 -17.79 8.98
N GLU A 147 -5.61 -18.90 9.73
CA GLU A 147 -6.84 -19.42 10.38
C GLU A 147 -7.40 -18.45 11.42
N GLU A 148 -6.54 -17.81 12.24
CA GLU A 148 -6.98 -16.79 13.19
C GLU A 148 -7.47 -15.52 12.48
N VAL A 149 -6.77 -15.07 11.44
CA VAL A 149 -7.18 -13.92 10.63
C VAL A 149 -8.50 -14.20 9.91
N TYR A 150 -8.71 -15.42 9.43
CA TYR A 150 -9.98 -15.83 8.83
C TYR A 150 -11.16 -15.70 9.80
N LYS A 151 -10.98 -16.08 11.08
CA LYS A 151 -12.01 -15.90 12.12
C LYS A 151 -12.32 -14.42 12.36
N MET A 152 -11.29 -13.56 12.30
CA MET A 152 -11.46 -12.10 12.43
C MET A 152 -12.19 -11.50 11.23
N ARG A 153 -12.11 -12.12 10.05
CA ARG A 153 -12.82 -11.74 8.83
C ARG A 153 -12.61 -10.28 8.43
N PRO A 154 -11.38 -9.79 8.24
CA PRO A 154 -11.16 -8.45 7.70
C PRO A 154 -11.72 -8.35 6.27
N ASP A 155 -12.04 -7.14 5.82
CA ASP A 155 -12.56 -6.90 4.48
C ASP A 155 -11.47 -7.09 3.43
N ARG A 156 -10.23 -6.72 3.78
CA ARG A 156 -9.05 -6.83 2.93
C ARG A 156 -7.87 -7.44 3.67
N LEU A 157 -6.97 -8.01 2.90
CA LEU A 157 -5.67 -8.51 3.37
C LEU A 157 -4.58 -8.04 2.41
N ALA A 158 -3.47 -7.56 2.98
CA ALA A 158 -2.22 -7.35 2.26
C ALA A 158 -1.17 -8.28 2.86
N ILE A 159 -0.62 -9.20 2.07
CA ILE A 159 0.27 -10.26 2.56
C ILE A 159 1.62 -10.16 1.86
N TYR A 160 2.50 -9.34 2.43
CA TYR A 160 3.76 -8.97 1.83
C TYR A 160 4.85 -10.04 2.00
N SER A 161 5.68 -10.18 0.99
CA SER A 161 6.92 -10.96 1.08
C SER A 161 7.98 -10.20 1.88
N PHE A 162 8.50 -10.82 2.95
CA PHE A 162 9.61 -10.24 3.69
C PHE A 162 10.87 -10.12 2.82
N ALA A 163 11.38 -8.90 2.67
CA ALA A 163 12.63 -8.61 1.98
C ALA A 163 13.75 -8.39 3.00
N TYR A 164 14.66 -9.37 3.12
CA TYR A 164 15.85 -9.23 3.95
C TYR A 164 16.94 -8.47 3.20
N LEU A 165 17.16 -7.20 3.56
CA LEU A 165 18.11 -6.29 2.90
C LEU A 165 19.11 -5.71 3.93
N PRO A 166 20.04 -6.53 4.47
CA PRO A 166 20.96 -6.10 5.53
C PRO A 166 21.97 -5.04 5.08
N GLY A 167 22.24 -4.95 3.77
CA GLY A 167 23.09 -3.90 3.19
C GLY A 167 22.41 -2.54 3.15
N MET A 168 21.08 -2.51 3.01
CA MET A 168 20.31 -1.28 2.94
C MET A 168 19.81 -0.83 4.33
N PHE A 169 19.35 -1.78 5.15
CA PHE A 169 18.77 -1.50 6.47
C PHE A 169 19.66 -2.06 7.58
N LYS A 170 20.36 -1.16 8.28
CA LYS A 170 21.23 -1.53 9.42
C LYS A 170 20.44 -2.24 10.54
N THR A 171 19.15 -1.94 10.69
CA THR A 171 18.24 -2.60 11.62
C THR A 171 18.05 -4.08 11.31
N HIS A 172 17.94 -4.47 10.03
CA HIS A 172 17.85 -5.87 9.62
C HIS A 172 19.09 -6.67 10.07
N LYS A 173 20.28 -6.11 9.83
CA LYS A 173 21.55 -6.75 10.23
C LYS A 173 21.69 -6.93 11.75
N ARG A 174 21.09 -6.04 12.54
CA ARG A 174 21.18 -6.07 14.03
C ARG A 174 20.12 -6.95 14.67
N ALA A 175 18.91 -6.93 14.14
CA ALA A 175 17.75 -7.55 14.77
C ALA A 175 17.43 -8.95 14.24
N ILE A 176 17.84 -9.28 13.01
CA ILE A 176 17.45 -10.51 12.32
C ILE A 176 18.68 -11.39 12.12
N ARG A 177 18.58 -12.64 12.57
CA ARG A 177 19.61 -13.65 12.29
C ARG A 177 19.24 -14.37 11.00
N GLU A 178 20.07 -14.31 10.01
CA GLU A 178 19.85 -14.89 8.67
C GLU A 178 19.50 -16.38 8.73
N LYS A 179 20.12 -17.13 9.66
CA LYS A 179 19.84 -18.56 9.88
C LYS A 179 18.42 -18.87 10.35
N ASP A 180 17.69 -17.87 10.86
CA ASP A 180 16.31 -18.02 11.33
C ASP A 180 15.30 -17.73 10.20
N LEU A 181 15.77 -17.26 9.03
CA LEU A 181 14.89 -17.04 7.88
C LEU A 181 14.50 -18.38 7.24
N PRO A 182 13.25 -18.52 6.75
CA PRO A 182 12.84 -19.69 6.00
C PRO A 182 13.68 -19.82 4.70
N SER A 183 13.90 -21.06 4.27
CA SER A 183 14.53 -21.30 2.96
C SER A 183 13.67 -20.75 1.81
N PRO A 184 14.26 -20.53 0.62
CA PRO A 184 13.47 -20.11 -0.55
C PRO A 184 12.31 -21.06 -0.84
N GLU A 185 12.51 -22.37 -0.71
CA GLU A 185 11.49 -23.40 -0.94
C GLU A 185 10.36 -23.30 0.09
N GLU A 186 10.70 -23.11 1.37
CA GLU A 186 9.72 -22.93 2.44
C GLU A 186 8.93 -21.62 2.23
N LYS A 187 9.61 -20.55 1.80
CA LYS A 187 8.96 -19.26 1.49
C LYS A 187 7.97 -19.37 0.34
N ILE A 188 8.31 -20.12 -0.71
CA ILE A 188 7.39 -20.42 -1.82
C ILE A 188 6.24 -21.29 -1.32
N ALA A 189 6.51 -22.30 -0.48
CA ALA A 189 5.45 -23.15 0.08
C ALA A 189 4.45 -22.35 0.94
N ILE A 190 4.93 -21.37 1.73
CA ILE A 190 4.07 -20.45 2.48
C ILE A 190 3.20 -19.63 1.52
N TYR A 191 3.77 -19.09 0.48
CA TYR A 191 3.05 -18.28 -0.52
C TYR A 191 1.95 -19.08 -1.21
N LEU A 192 2.26 -20.26 -1.73
CA LEU A 192 1.28 -21.12 -2.41
C LEU A 192 0.17 -21.59 -1.47
N GLU A 193 0.51 -21.92 -0.21
CA GLU A 193 -0.48 -22.26 0.81
C GLU A 193 -1.41 -21.07 1.11
N THR A 194 -0.86 -19.86 1.13
CA THR A 194 -1.63 -18.64 1.37
C THR A 194 -2.67 -18.39 0.28
N ILE A 195 -2.26 -18.50 -0.99
CA ILE A 195 -3.17 -18.33 -2.13
C ILE A 195 -4.33 -19.35 -2.05
N ARG A 196 -3.98 -20.63 -1.83
CA ARG A 196 -4.99 -21.70 -1.74
C ARG A 196 -5.94 -21.46 -0.58
N PHE A 197 -5.40 -21.17 0.61
CA PHE A 197 -6.20 -20.94 1.81
C PHE A 197 -7.18 -19.79 1.62
N LEU A 198 -6.72 -18.65 1.10
CA LEU A 198 -7.56 -17.48 0.93
C LEU A 198 -8.63 -17.67 -0.14
N ALA A 199 -8.34 -18.39 -1.22
CA ALA A 199 -9.33 -18.76 -2.22
C ALA A 199 -10.43 -19.66 -1.61
N GLU A 200 -10.06 -20.68 -0.84
CA GLU A 200 -10.99 -21.54 -0.10
C GLU A 200 -11.80 -20.76 0.95
N ALA A 201 -11.19 -19.76 1.58
CA ALA A 201 -11.82 -18.85 2.54
C ALA A 201 -12.75 -17.81 1.89
N GLY A 202 -12.83 -17.79 0.55
CA GLY A 202 -13.71 -16.91 -0.23
C GLY A 202 -13.19 -15.49 -0.41
N TYR A 203 -11.88 -15.26 -0.28
CA TYR A 203 -11.23 -14.01 -0.70
C TYR A 203 -10.88 -14.06 -2.18
N VAL A 204 -10.99 -12.90 -2.84
CA VAL A 204 -10.57 -12.68 -4.23
C VAL A 204 -9.18 -12.08 -4.21
N MET A 205 -8.26 -12.60 -5.01
CA MET A 205 -6.96 -11.99 -5.26
C MET A 205 -7.19 -10.74 -6.12
N ILE A 206 -6.76 -9.60 -5.60
CA ILE A 206 -6.88 -8.30 -6.29
C ILE A 206 -5.69 -8.08 -7.23
N GLY A 207 -4.52 -8.44 -6.77
CA GLY A 207 -3.26 -8.39 -7.49
C GLY A 207 -2.09 -8.43 -6.53
N MET A 208 -0.97 -8.96 -6.98
CA MET A 208 0.26 -9.12 -6.19
C MET A 208 -0.02 -9.73 -4.80
N ASP A 209 0.05 -8.89 -3.78
CA ASP A 209 -0.03 -9.28 -2.37
C ASP A 209 -1.40 -8.98 -1.72
N HIS A 210 -2.38 -8.52 -2.51
CA HIS A 210 -3.65 -8.00 -2.00
C HIS A 210 -4.83 -8.94 -2.28
N TYR A 211 -5.66 -9.11 -1.26
CA TYR A 211 -6.87 -9.92 -1.30
C TYR A 211 -8.03 -9.14 -0.66
N ALA A 212 -9.24 -9.37 -1.15
CA ALA A 212 -10.44 -8.73 -0.61
C ALA A 212 -11.64 -9.68 -0.63
N LEU A 213 -12.63 -9.41 0.21
CA LEU A 213 -13.91 -10.07 0.13
C LEU A 213 -14.59 -9.73 -1.21
N PRO A 214 -15.39 -10.64 -1.81
CA PRO A 214 -16.04 -10.41 -3.10
C PRO A 214 -16.94 -9.17 -3.16
N THR A 215 -17.43 -8.73 -2.00
CA THR A 215 -18.30 -7.54 -1.85
C THR A 215 -17.51 -6.24 -1.68
N ASP A 216 -16.19 -6.32 -1.48
CA ASP A 216 -15.34 -5.14 -1.37
C ASP A 216 -15.22 -4.43 -2.71
N GLU A 217 -15.13 -3.10 -2.67
CA GLU A 217 -15.05 -2.28 -3.89
C GLU A 217 -13.81 -2.58 -4.75
N LEU A 218 -12.68 -2.99 -4.16
CA LEU A 218 -11.49 -3.39 -4.95
C LEU A 218 -11.76 -4.68 -5.73
N ALA A 219 -12.47 -5.66 -5.13
CA ALA A 219 -12.86 -6.89 -5.82
C ALA A 219 -13.86 -6.59 -6.96
N LEU A 220 -14.80 -5.69 -6.72
CA LEU A 220 -15.74 -5.24 -7.76
C LEU A 220 -15.03 -4.46 -8.86
N ALA A 221 -14.09 -3.58 -8.51
CA ALA A 221 -13.29 -2.83 -9.48
C ALA A 221 -12.39 -3.75 -10.32
N ALA A 222 -11.74 -4.74 -9.71
CA ALA A 222 -10.96 -5.75 -10.42
C ALA A 222 -11.83 -6.53 -11.43
N LYS A 223 -13.01 -6.99 -11.00
CA LYS A 223 -13.98 -7.69 -11.87
C LYS A 223 -14.45 -6.81 -13.03
N ASN A 224 -14.66 -5.52 -12.79
CA ASN A 224 -15.15 -4.56 -13.79
C ASN A 224 -14.02 -3.91 -14.60
N ARG A 225 -12.76 -4.27 -14.36
CA ARG A 225 -11.57 -3.69 -15.01
C ARG A 225 -11.45 -2.16 -14.83
N THR A 226 -11.84 -1.70 -13.65
CA THR A 226 -11.74 -0.30 -13.23
C THR A 226 -10.80 -0.13 -12.03
N LEU A 227 -9.98 -1.13 -11.77
CA LEU A 227 -8.97 -1.10 -10.73
C LEU A 227 -7.78 -0.27 -11.19
N HIS A 228 -7.27 0.56 -10.31
CA HIS A 228 -6.06 1.35 -10.49
C HIS A 228 -5.08 1.12 -9.35
N ARG A 229 -3.84 1.60 -9.53
CA ARG A 229 -2.81 1.52 -8.53
C ARG A 229 -2.02 2.82 -8.45
N ASN A 230 -1.79 3.29 -7.22
CA ASN A 230 -0.92 4.42 -6.92
C ASN A 230 0.16 4.02 -5.90
N PHE A 231 0.91 4.99 -5.35
CA PHE A 231 1.95 4.72 -4.36
C PHE A 231 1.43 4.18 -3.01
N MET A 232 0.13 4.32 -2.73
CA MET A 232 -0.51 3.81 -1.51
C MET A 232 -1.07 2.39 -1.69
N GLY A 233 -1.15 1.88 -2.92
CA GLY A 233 -1.69 0.58 -3.25
C GLY A 233 -2.80 0.60 -4.29
N TYR A 234 -3.66 -0.43 -4.29
CA TYR A 234 -4.80 -0.51 -5.19
C TYR A 234 -5.92 0.44 -4.78
N THR A 235 -6.55 1.06 -5.77
CA THR A 235 -7.60 2.06 -5.59
C THR A 235 -8.65 1.98 -6.70
N THR A 236 -9.85 2.47 -6.41
CA THR A 236 -10.91 2.68 -7.40
C THR A 236 -10.87 4.09 -8.01
N LEU A 237 -9.99 4.97 -7.51
CA LEU A 237 -9.85 6.34 -7.99
C LEU A 237 -8.90 6.38 -9.19
N HIS A 238 -9.37 6.97 -10.27
CA HIS A 238 -8.65 7.06 -11.55
C HIS A 238 -8.19 8.49 -11.83
N ASN A 239 -7.02 8.64 -12.47
CA ASN A 239 -6.48 9.93 -12.93
C ASN A 239 -6.42 11.03 -11.87
N MET A 240 -6.13 10.66 -10.62
CA MET A 240 -5.96 11.61 -9.54
C MET A 240 -4.49 11.96 -9.35
N ALA A 241 -4.17 13.25 -9.31
CA ALA A 241 -2.87 13.69 -8.81
C ALA A 241 -2.78 13.37 -7.31
N GLN A 242 -1.67 12.82 -6.89
CA GLN A 242 -1.38 12.53 -5.48
C GLN A 242 -0.39 13.56 -4.95
N ILE A 243 -0.73 14.23 -3.87
CA ILE A 243 0.15 15.16 -3.18
C ILE A 243 0.57 14.52 -1.86
N GLY A 244 1.84 14.18 -1.77
CA GLY A 244 2.46 13.67 -0.56
C GLY A 244 3.04 14.81 0.27
N VAL A 245 2.63 14.91 1.54
CA VAL A 245 3.16 15.84 2.52
C VAL A 245 3.78 15.08 3.69
N GLY A 246 4.82 15.65 4.29
CA GLY A 246 5.57 14.99 5.35
C GLY A 246 6.94 14.48 4.88
N VAL A 247 7.75 14.02 5.84
CA VAL A 247 9.07 13.45 5.58
C VAL A 247 8.95 12.22 4.68
N SER A 248 9.83 12.13 3.67
CA SER A 248 9.87 11.06 2.65
C SER A 248 8.65 10.91 1.75
N ALA A 249 7.63 11.73 1.88
CA ALA A 249 6.40 11.64 1.10
C ALA A 249 6.65 11.74 -0.40
N ILE A 250 5.85 11.02 -1.19
CA ILE A 250 5.94 10.98 -2.64
C ILE A 250 4.67 11.60 -3.22
N SER A 251 4.86 12.50 -4.19
CA SER A 251 3.80 13.07 -5.00
C SER A 251 3.86 12.52 -6.43
N ASP A 252 2.69 12.34 -7.04
CA ASP A 252 2.49 11.92 -8.43
C ASP A 252 1.55 12.91 -9.11
N PHE A 253 2.05 13.61 -10.11
CA PHE A 253 1.29 14.60 -10.88
C PHE A 253 0.89 14.09 -12.27
N GLY A 254 1.04 12.79 -12.51
CA GLY A 254 0.74 12.15 -13.79
C GLY A 254 1.93 12.15 -14.75
N ASP A 255 2.59 13.28 -14.94
CA ASP A 255 3.79 13.44 -15.77
C ASP A 255 5.09 13.58 -14.98
N SER A 256 5.03 13.56 -13.67
CA SER A 256 6.20 13.74 -12.81
C SER A 256 5.99 13.17 -11.42
N TYR A 257 7.08 12.67 -10.85
CA TYR A 257 7.18 12.24 -9.47
C TYR A 257 8.06 13.16 -8.66
N TRP A 258 7.65 13.44 -7.43
CA TRP A 258 8.44 14.22 -6.50
C TRP A 258 8.52 13.52 -5.16
N GLN A 259 9.68 13.54 -4.52
CA GLN A 259 9.89 12.96 -3.21
C GLN A 259 10.53 13.97 -2.26
N ASN A 260 9.95 14.11 -1.08
CA ASN A 260 10.48 14.90 0.01
C ASN A 260 11.77 14.28 0.58
N THR A 261 12.52 15.09 1.34
CA THR A 261 13.70 14.58 2.06
C THR A 261 13.31 13.43 2.99
N LYS A 262 14.23 12.44 3.15
CA LYS A 262 14.09 11.33 4.10
C LYS A 262 14.64 11.65 5.50
N GLU A 263 15.34 12.78 5.64
CA GLU A 263 15.96 13.21 6.87
C GLU A 263 15.01 14.13 7.64
N ILE A 264 14.52 13.67 8.80
CA ILE A 264 13.45 14.34 9.58
C ILE A 264 13.85 15.74 10.05
N ASP A 265 15.12 15.93 10.50
CA ASP A 265 15.60 17.24 10.95
C ASP A 265 15.70 18.23 9.79
N GLN A 266 16.15 17.76 8.63
CA GLN A 266 16.20 18.54 7.41
C GLN A 266 14.80 18.95 6.97
N TYR A 267 13.85 18.01 6.97
CA TYR A 267 12.43 18.26 6.67
C TYR A 267 11.88 19.40 7.54
N MET A 268 12.02 19.26 8.87
CA MET A 268 11.49 20.25 9.81
C MET A 268 12.10 21.64 9.62
N ASN A 269 13.41 21.71 9.38
CA ASN A 269 14.10 23.00 9.16
C ASN A 269 13.60 23.68 7.88
N GLU A 270 13.54 22.96 6.77
CA GLU A 270 13.18 23.52 5.46
C GLU A 270 11.71 23.91 5.38
N ALA A 271 10.80 23.08 5.93
CA ALA A 271 9.39 23.44 6.00
C ALA A 271 9.18 24.75 6.79
N THR A 272 9.86 24.90 7.94
CA THR A 272 9.75 26.11 8.77
C THR A 272 10.30 27.35 8.04
N GLU A 273 11.32 27.20 7.21
CA GLU A 273 11.86 28.28 6.38
C GLU A 273 11.01 28.57 5.13
N LYS A 274 9.87 27.88 4.97
CA LYS A 274 8.94 27.98 3.82
C LYS A 274 9.62 27.67 2.48
N LYS A 275 10.62 26.82 2.50
CA LYS A 275 11.28 26.32 1.29
C LYS A 275 10.49 25.15 0.72
N LEU A 276 10.58 24.96 -0.60
CA LEU A 276 10.11 23.73 -1.23
C LEU A 276 10.96 22.55 -0.73
N ILE A 277 10.28 21.50 -0.29
CA ILE A 277 10.89 20.35 0.38
C ILE A 277 11.30 19.21 -0.56
N PRO A 278 10.78 19.10 -1.82
CA PRO A 278 11.15 18.01 -2.71
C PRO A 278 12.68 17.93 -2.92
N ARG A 279 13.24 16.75 -2.72
CA ARG A 279 14.68 16.46 -2.88
C ARG A 279 15.00 15.70 -4.14
N LYS A 280 14.03 14.93 -4.62
CA LYS A 280 14.14 14.20 -5.86
C LYS A 280 12.91 14.46 -6.68
N GLY A 281 13.10 14.62 -7.96
CA GLY A 281 12.02 14.73 -8.92
C GLY A 281 12.41 13.96 -10.17
N MET A 282 11.44 13.45 -10.85
CA MET A 282 11.57 12.83 -12.17
C MET A 282 10.42 13.32 -13.02
N LYS A 283 10.74 13.94 -14.14
CA LYS A 283 9.77 14.23 -15.18
C LYS A 283 9.75 13.05 -16.13
N LEU A 284 8.56 12.57 -16.44
CA LEU A 284 8.35 11.44 -17.33
C LEU A 284 8.34 11.95 -18.79
N ASP A 285 9.03 11.25 -19.65
CA ASP A 285 8.92 11.43 -21.09
C ASP A 285 7.81 10.52 -21.67
N GLU A 286 7.62 10.53 -22.99
CA GLU A 286 6.58 9.74 -23.67
C GLU A 286 6.80 8.24 -23.49
N GLU A 287 8.06 7.79 -23.48
CA GLU A 287 8.43 6.41 -23.26
C GLU A 287 8.14 5.95 -21.84
N ASP A 288 8.45 6.79 -20.85
CA ASP A 288 8.14 6.53 -19.44
C ASP A 288 6.63 6.40 -19.22
N LEU A 289 5.84 7.29 -19.83
CA LEU A 289 4.37 7.26 -19.74
C LEU A 289 3.78 6.00 -20.39
N LEU A 290 4.29 5.61 -21.53
CA LEU A 290 3.90 4.40 -22.22
C LEU A 290 4.21 3.15 -21.37
N ARG A 291 5.42 3.06 -20.80
CA ARG A 291 5.80 1.96 -19.91
C ARG A 291 4.99 1.93 -18.62
N ARG A 292 4.68 3.10 -18.06
CA ARG A 292 3.81 3.22 -16.90
C ARG A 292 2.42 2.63 -17.17
N ASP A 293 1.79 3.00 -18.29
CA ASP A 293 0.47 2.47 -18.68
C ASP A 293 0.50 0.94 -18.87
N LEU A 294 1.54 0.43 -19.52
CA LEU A 294 1.75 -1.01 -19.68
C LEU A 294 1.85 -1.73 -18.34
N ILE A 295 2.71 -1.23 -17.45
CA ILE A 295 2.94 -1.83 -16.13
C ILE A 295 1.66 -1.77 -15.28
N GLU A 296 1.00 -0.61 -15.22
CA GLU A 296 -0.22 -0.43 -14.45
C GLU A 296 -1.34 -1.37 -14.94
N THR A 297 -1.52 -1.47 -16.26
CA THR A 297 -2.50 -2.35 -16.88
C THR A 297 -2.26 -3.82 -16.50
N LEU A 298 -1.02 -4.30 -16.62
CA LEU A 298 -0.69 -5.67 -16.23
C LEU A 298 -0.86 -5.91 -14.73
N MET A 299 -0.47 -4.95 -13.89
CA MET A 299 -0.58 -5.09 -12.43
C MET A 299 -2.02 -5.03 -11.93
N CYS A 300 -2.90 -4.28 -12.60
CA CYS A 300 -4.29 -4.12 -12.18
C CYS A 300 -5.23 -5.14 -12.81
N HIS A 301 -4.93 -5.61 -14.02
CA HIS A 301 -5.86 -6.45 -14.79
C HIS A 301 -5.31 -7.83 -15.15
N GLY A 302 -4.02 -8.08 -14.93
CA GLY A 302 -3.38 -9.35 -15.26
C GLY A 302 -3.27 -9.65 -16.75
N GLU A 303 -3.71 -8.70 -17.60
CA GLU A 303 -3.69 -8.87 -19.04
C GLU A 303 -3.57 -7.53 -19.78
N ILE A 304 -3.09 -7.59 -21.01
CA ILE A 304 -3.07 -6.44 -21.93
C ILE A 304 -3.44 -6.88 -23.35
N SER A 305 -4.29 -6.08 -24.01
CA SER A 305 -4.54 -6.17 -25.43
C SER A 305 -3.39 -5.48 -26.18
N ILE A 306 -2.58 -6.23 -26.90
CA ILE A 306 -1.47 -5.69 -27.71
C ILE A 306 -2.03 -4.79 -28.79
N THR A 307 -3.07 -5.21 -29.49
CA THR A 307 -3.69 -4.45 -30.58
C THR A 307 -4.21 -3.08 -30.12
N ASP A 308 -4.86 -3.02 -28.95
CA ASP A 308 -5.35 -1.74 -28.40
C ASP A 308 -4.17 -0.84 -27.99
N PHE A 309 -3.11 -1.44 -27.44
CA PHE A 309 -1.91 -0.74 -27.01
C PHE A 309 -1.15 -0.15 -28.22
N GLU A 310 -0.96 -0.94 -29.30
CA GLU A 310 -0.35 -0.50 -30.56
C GLU A 310 -1.14 0.65 -31.19
N THR A 311 -2.47 0.53 -31.19
CA THR A 311 -3.36 1.59 -31.73
C THR A 311 -3.24 2.89 -30.94
N ARG A 312 -3.17 2.79 -29.59
CA ARG A 312 -3.09 3.94 -28.69
C ARG A 312 -1.76 4.68 -28.82
N TYR A 313 -0.65 3.93 -28.85
CA TYR A 313 0.70 4.49 -28.83
C TYR A 313 1.37 4.58 -30.21
N LYS A 314 0.74 4.05 -31.25
CA LYS A 314 1.26 4.03 -32.62
C LYS A 314 2.63 3.38 -32.76
N ILE A 315 2.81 2.24 -32.10
CA ILE A 315 4.03 1.43 -32.09
C ILE A 315 3.74 0.02 -32.61
N GLU A 316 4.78 -0.69 -33.02
CA GLU A 316 4.77 -2.14 -33.22
C GLU A 316 5.30 -2.77 -31.93
N PHE A 317 4.43 -3.44 -31.14
CA PHE A 317 4.71 -3.86 -29.78
C PHE A 317 5.94 -4.78 -29.66
N GLN A 318 6.06 -5.78 -30.54
CA GLN A 318 7.18 -6.72 -30.50
C GLN A 318 8.52 -6.06 -30.82
N ASP A 319 8.54 -5.13 -31.77
CA ASP A 319 9.75 -4.41 -32.13
C ASP A 319 10.15 -3.45 -31.02
N HIS A 320 9.19 -2.68 -30.52
CA HIS A 320 9.41 -1.70 -29.46
C HIS A 320 9.89 -2.35 -28.17
N PHE A 321 9.29 -3.47 -27.78
CA PHE A 321 9.62 -4.23 -26.57
C PHE A 321 10.40 -5.52 -26.86
N SER A 322 11.23 -5.56 -27.89
CA SER A 322 11.90 -6.77 -28.36
C SER A 322 12.68 -7.55 -27.29
N GLN A 323 13.33 -6.86 -26.36
CA GLN A 323 14.02 -7.51 -25.22
C GLN A 323 13.05 -8.12 -24.21
N ALA A 324 11.95 -7.42 -23.90
CA ALA A 324 10.92 -7.91 -23.00
C ALA A 324 10.16 -9.07 -23.63
N TRP A 325 9.89 -9.01 -24.95
CA TRP A 325 9.23 -10.08 -25.69
C TRP A 325 9.96 -11.42 -25.56
N LYS A 326 11.28 -11.43 -25.72
CA LYS A 326 12.10 -12.64 -25.55
C LYS A 326 11.95 -13.25 -24.14
N LYS A 327 11.83 -12.42 -23.12
CA LYS A 327 11.58 -12.90 -21.74
C LYS A 327 10.16 -13.41 -21.56
N LEU A 328 9.17 -12.78 -22.22
CA LEU A 328 7.79 -13.25 -22.20
C LEU A 328 7.63 -14.61 -22.88
N GLU A 329 8.37 -14.86 -23.95
CA GLU A 329 8.42 -16.19 -24.60
C GLU A 329 8.99 -17.26 -23.64
N GLN A 330 10.03 -16.94 -22.86
CA GLN A 330 10.53 -17.81 -21.82
C GLN A 330 9.45 -18.04 -20.74
N PHE A 331 8.83 -17.01 -20.21
CA PHE A 331 7.76 -17.12 -19.21
C PHE A 331 6.54 -17.91 -19.73
N LYS A 332 6.25 -17.84 -21.03
CA LYS A 332 5.25 -18.70 -21.66
C LYS A 332 5.62 -20.18 -21.59
N GLN A 333 6.91 -20.52 -21.86
CA GLN A 333 7.41 -21.90 -21.73
C GLN A 333 7.37 -22.40 -20.29
N GLU A 334 7.57 -21.51 -19.32
CA GLU A 334 7.47 -21.79 -17.87
C GLU A 334 6.01 -21.83 -17.37
N GLY A 335 5.03 -21.52 -18.22
CA GLY A 335 3.60 -21.52 -17.87
C GLY A 335 3.17 -20.33 -17.02
N LEU A 336 3.96 -19.26 -16.97
CA LEU A 336 3.64 -18.05 -16.19
C LEU A 336 2.73 -17.08 -16.96
N VAL A 337 2.82 -17.07 -18.29
CA VAL A 337 1.99 -16.19 -19.15
C VAL A 337 1.41 -16.95 -20.34
N ASN A 338 0.20 -16.58 -20.74
CA ASN A 338 -0.36 -16.86 -22.03
C ASN A 338 0.04 -15.72 -22.97
N LEU A 339 0.77 -16.04 -24.03
CA LEU A 339 1.31 -15.04 -24.96
C LEU A 339 0.83 -15.34 -26.38
N SER A 340 0.19 -14.37 -27.02
CA SER A 340 -0.17 -14.35 -28.45
C SER A 340 0.26 -13.02 -29.09
N LEU A 341 0.03 -12.87 -30.39
CA LEU A 341 0.25 -11.59 -31.09
C LEU A 341 -0.76 -10.51 -30.69
N GLU A 342 -1.87 -10.88 -30.11
CA GLU A 342 -2.97 -9.96 -29.77
C GLU A 342 -3.03 -9.66 -28.26
N LYS A 343 -2.49 -10.55 -27.41
CA LYS A 343 -2.70 -10.50 -25.96
C LYS A 343 -1.54 -11.08 -25.15
N ILE A 344 -1.24 -10.43 -24.04
CA ILE A 344 -0.46 -10.98 -22.92
C ILE A 344 -1.42 -11.16 -21.75
N GLU A 345 -1.40 -12.31 -21.10
CA GLU A 345 -2.23 -12.63 -19.94
C GLU A 345 -1.45 -13.43 -18.92
N LEU A 346 -1.49 -13.03 -17.66
CA LEU A 346 -0.91 -13.79 -16.56
C LEU A 346 -1.70 -15.07 -16.34
N THR A 347 -1.01 -16.17 -16.03
CA THR A 347 -1.64 -17.41 -15.56
C THR A 347 -1.87 -17.34 -14.05
N HIS A 348 -2.48 -18.35 -13.46
CA HIS A 348 -2.62 -18.46 -12.00
C HIS A 348 -1.31 -18.53 -11.23
N VAL A 349 -0.20 -18.86 -11.92
CA VAL A 349 1.14 -18.99 -11.36
C VAL A 349 2.04 -17.82 -11.78
N GLY A 350 1.59 -17.02 -12.75
CA GLY A 350 2.30 -15.90 -13.36
C GLY A 350 2.24 -14.57 -12.61
#